data_b13e1256175ae7f6fb4581474aade46c
#
_entry.id   b13e1256175ae7f6fb4581474aade46c
#
_cell.length_a   1.000
_cell.length_b   1.000
_cell.length_c   1.000
_cell.angle_alpha   90.00
_cell.angle_beta   90.00
_cell.angle_gamma   90.00
#
_symmetry.space_group_name_H-M   'P 1'
#
loop_
_entity.id
_entity.type
_entity.pdbx_description
1 polymer ?
#
loop_
_entity_poly.entity_id
_entity_poly.type
_entity_poly.pdbx_seq_one_letter_code
_entity_poly.pdbx_strand_id
1 'polypeptide(L)'
;MQGGYIEVPERYTSDINWNIAASDFLYVPLWASGNIIDQPSLSEIKIELDEYIEENVRNCLYENDEAFEDSYNLIELDDINSDVQFEDSHTDFDVTWDIVVQDKSGDVVSEIIEHSARSSTKFKTMYDTATNILETEMLELKLEDITQDLIALEHETLPVSGIELS
;
A
#
# COMPACT_ATOMS: atom_id res chain seq x y z
N MET A 1 2.91 2.59 -1.57
CA MET A 1 1.70 2.84 -0.75
C MET A 1 2.02 3.88 0.31
N GLN A 2 1.12 4.84 0.52
CA GLN A 2 1.29 5.91 1.49
C GLN A 2 0.12 5.84 2.50
N GLY A 3 0.41 5.46 3.74
CA GLY A 3 -0.62 5.31 4.79
C GLY A 3 -1.71 4.29 4.48
N GLY A 4 -1.41 3.27 3.69
CA GLY A 4 -2.35 2.25 3.25
C GLY A 4 -2.97 2.49 1.86
N TYR A 5 -2.73 3.64 1.24
CA TYR A 5 -3.27 3.99 -0.08
C TYR A 5 -2.20 3.84 -1.17
N ILE A 6 -2.59 3.37 -2.35
CA ILE A 6 -1.79 3.44 -3.58
C ILE A 6 -1.87 4.86 -4.13
N GLU A 7 -3.09 5.37 -4.29
CA GLU A 7 -3.38 6.76 -4.60
C GLU A 7 -3.98 7.43 -3.36
N VAL A 8 -3.28 8.44 -2.83
CA VAL A 8 -3.74 9.15 -1.63
C VAL A 8 -4.99 9.97 -1.98
N PRO A 9 -6.15 9.73 -1.33
CA PRO A 9 -7.36 10.47 -1.60
C PRO A 9 -7.19 11.98 -1.43
N GLU A 10 -7.89 12.79 -2.22
CA GLU A 10 -7.78 14.25 -2.25
C GLU A 10 -7.96 14.89 -0.87
N ARG A 11 -8.84 14.34 -0.01
CA ARG A 11 -9.04 14.83 1.36
C ARG A 11 -7.75 14.86 2.18
N TYR A 12 -6.82 13.94 1.94
CA TYR A 12 -5.52 13.89 2.63
C TYR A 12 -4.45 14.76 1.98
N THR A 13 -4.67 15.26 0.78
CA THR A 13 -3.75 16.19 0.12
C THR A 13 -4.17 17.65 0.27
N SER A 14 -5.47 17.91 0.43
CA SER A 14 -6.05 19.25 0.48
C SER A 14 -6.27 19.79 1.91
N ASP A 15 -6.44 18.91 2.91
CA ASP A 15 -6.69 19.30 4.31
C ASP A 15 -5.52 18.91 5.22
N ILE A 16 -4.83 19.92 5.76
CA ILE A 16 -3.68 19.73 6.66
C ILE A 16 -4.03 18.98 7.95
N ASN A 17 -5.29 18.93 8.34
CA ASN A 17 -5.72 18.17 9.52
C ASN A 17 -5.65 16.66 9.28
N TRP A 18 -5.54 16.22 8.03
CA TRP A 18 -5.56 14.82 7.64
C TRP A 18 -4.24 14.33 7.05
N ASN A 19 -3.20 15.16 7.00
CA ASN A 19 -1.90 14.75 6.50
C ASN A 19 -0.73 15.44 7.18
N ILE A 20 0.45 14.82 7.04
CA ILE A 20 1.74 15.48 7.28
C ILE A 20 2.42 15.58 5.92
N ALA A 21 2.62 16.80 5.44
CA ALA A 21 3.40 17.03 4.24
C ALA A 21 4.89 16.79 4.54
N ALA A 22 5.41 15.64 4.10
CA ALA A 22 6.82 15.31 4.24
C ALA A 22 7.68 15.99 3.15
N SER A 23 7.08 16.32 2.01
CA SER A 23 7.64 17.13 0.91
C SER A 23 6.51 17.66 0.04
N ASP A 24 6.84 18.47 -0.98
CA ASP A 24 5.86 18.99 -1.95
C ASP A 24 5.13 17.88 -2.74
N PHE A 25 5.65 16.66 -2.71
CA PHE A 25 5.12 15.51 -3.45
C PHE A 25 4.78 14.30 -2.58
N LEU A 26 5.00 14.38 -1.27
CA LEU A 26 4.79 13.26 -0.35
C LEU A 26 3.89 13.69 0.81
N TYR A 27 2.69 13.19 0.79
CA TYR A 27 1.73 13.35 1.88
C TYR A 27 1.63 12.05 2.68
N VAL A 28 1.69 12.13 4.00
CA VAL A 28 1.44 10.99 4.88
C VAL A 28 0.04 11.14 5.45
N PRO A 29 -0.93 10.34 4.97
CA PRO A 29 -2.29 10.36 5.51
C PRO A 29 -2.29 10.00 6.99
N LEU A 30 -3.01 10.79 7.78
CA LEU A 30 -3.25 10.50 9.19
C LEU A 30 -4.50 9.63 9.31
N TRP A 31 -4.38 8.51 10.00
CA TRP A 31 -5.52 7.62 10.25
C TRP A 31 -6.48 8.13 11.31
N ALA A 32 -6.07 9.15 12.06
CA ALA A 32 -6.94 9.81 13.02
C ALA A 32 -6.65 11.31 13.07
N SER A 33 -7.71 12.09 13.34
CA SER A 33 -7.63 13.51 13.63
C SER A 33 -8.67 13.87 14.68
N GLY A 34 -8.23 14.37 15.84
CA GLY A 34 -9.08 14.56 17.00
C GLY A 34 -9.72 13.23 17.43
N ASN A 35 -11.04 13.19 17.48
CA ASN A 35 -11.81 11.98 17.87
C ASN A 35 -12.31 11.17 16.67
N ILE A 36 -11.84 11.43 15.47
CA ILE A 36 -12.28 10.77 14.24
C ILE A 36 -11.18 9.82 13.78
N ILE A 37 -11.53 8.56 13.52
CA ILE A 37 -10.66 7.57 12.90
C ILE A 37 -11.12 7.39 11.45
N ASP A 38 -10.19 7.53 10.51
CA ASP A 38 -10.40 7.35 9.07
C ASP A 38 -9.29 6.44 8.50
N GLN A 39 -9.15 5.27 9.11
CA GLN A 39 -8.18 4.25 8.71
C GLN A 39 -8.78 3.37 7.61
N PRO A 40 -8.06 3.15 6.48
CA PRO A 40 -8.50 2.20 5.48
C PRO A 40 -8.47 0.79 6.05
N SER A 41 -9.51 0.01 5.80
CA SER A 41 -9.54 -1.40 6.19
C SER A 41 -8.59 -2.24 5.33
N LEU A 42 -8.18 -3.42 5.82
CA LEU A 42 -7.38 -4.36 5.02
C LEU A 42 -8.07 -4.77 3.72
N SER A 43 -9.42 -4.82 3.72
CA SER A 43 -10.18 -5.14 2.50
C SER A 43 -10.15 -4.01 1.48
N GLU A 44 -10.20 -2.74 1.90
CA GLU A 44 -10.05 -1.60 0.99
C GLU A 44 -8.64 -1.54 0.41
N ILE A 45 -7.62 -1.75 1.26
CA ILE A 45 -6.22 -1.81 0.81
C ILE A 45 -6.01 -2.97 -0.18
N LYS A 46 -6.65 -4.13 0.06
CA LYS A 46 -6.61 -5.27 -0.85
C LYS A 46 -7.19 -4.91 -2.22
N ILE A 47 -8.37 -4.31 -2.25
CA ILE A 47 -9.05 -3.91 -3.49
C ILE A 47 -8.18 -2.95 -4.30
N GLU A 48 -7.64 -1.89 -3.68
CA GLU A 48 -6.74 -0.96 -4.37
C GLU A 48 -5.49 -1.66 -4.92
N LEU A 49 -4.96 -2.64 -4.18
CA LEU A 49 -3.76 -3.36 -4.61
C LEU A 49 -4.07 -4.33 -5.76
N ASP A 50 -5.24 -5.00 -5.71
CA ASP A 50 -5.70 -5.86 -6.81
C ASP A 50 -5.89 -5.02 -8.09
N GLU A 51 -6.61 -3.91 -8.03
CA GLU A 51 -6.81 -2.98 -9.15
C GLU A 51 -5.48 -2.47 -9.71
N TYR A 52 -4.55 -2.08 -8.84
CA TYR A 52 -3.22 -1.63 -9.25
C TYR A 52 -2.44 -2.72 -10.00
N ILE A 53 -2.50 -3.98 -9.55
CA ILE A 53 -1.83 -5.10 -10.20
C ILE A 53 -2.46 -5.34 -11.58
N GLU A 54 -3.79 -5.39 -11.67
CA GLU A 54 -4.53 -5.62 -12.91
C GLU A 54 -4.20 -4.56 -13.96
N GLU A 55 -4.11 -3.29 -13.57
CA GLU A 55 -3.77 -2.19 -14.48
C GLU A 55 -2.29 -2.22 -14.93
N ASN A 56 -1.37 -2.61 -14.05
CA ASN A 56 0.06 -2.43 -14.30
C ASN A 56 0.76 -3.71 -14.80
N VAL A 57 0.27 -4.91 -14.53
CA VAL A 57 0.86 -6.16 -15.01
C VAL A 57 0.91 -6.21 -16.53
N ARG A 58 -0.18 -5.82 -17.19
CA ARG A 58 -0.24 -5.74 -18.66
C ARG A 58 0.83 -4.80 -19.22
N ASN A 59 0.93 -3.60 -18.68
CA ASN A 59 1.92 -2.62 -19.11
C ASN A 59 3.35 -3.12 -18.90
N CYS A 60 3.62 -3.76 -17.74
CA CYS A 60 4.92 -4.33 -17.44
C CYS A 60 5.33 -5.43 -18.43
N LEU A 61 4.40 -6.25 -18.88
CA LEU A 61 4.67 -7.26 -19.92
C LEU A 61 5.03 -6.59 -21.24
N TYR A 62 4.21 -5.66 -21.73
CA TYR A 62 4.40 -5.03 -23.04
C TYR A 62 5.58 -4.06 -23.10
N GLU A 63 5.94 -3.38 -22.01
CA GLU A 63 7.12 -2.51 -21.96
C GLU A 63 8.44 -3.28 -22.06
N ASN A 64 8.44 -4.59 -21.79
CA ASN A 64 9.63 -5.45 -21.82
C ASN A 64 9.62 -6.44 -23.01
N ASP A 65 8.74 -6.26 -23.97
CA ASP A 65 8.41 -7.25 -24.99
C ASP A 65 9.25 -7.17 -26.28
N GLU A 66 10.09 -6.14 -26.48
CA GLU A 66 10.85 -5.93 -27.73
C GLU A 66 11.60 -7.18 -28.21
N ALA A 67 12.12 -8.01 -27.28
CA ALA A 67 12.83 -9.24 -27.62
C ALA A 67 11.88 -10.41 -27.93
N PHE A 68 10.64 -10.32 -27.48
CA PHE A 68 9.62 -11.36 -27.62
C PHE A 68 8.82 -11.17 -28.91
N GLU A 69 8.46 -9.94 -29.24
CA GLU A 69 7.66 -9.58 -30.42
C GLU A 69 8.28 -10.05 -31.75
N ASP A 70 9.59 -10.11 -31.85
CA ASP A 70 10.25 -10.61 -33.06
C ASP A 70 9.99 -12.09 -33.35
N SER A 71 9.77 -12.90 -32.29
CA SER A 71 9.70 -14.36 -32.38
C SER A 71 8.31 -14.93 -32.11
N TYR A 72 7.50 -14.25 -31.31
CA TYR A 72 6.22 -14.75 -30.83
C TYR A 72 5.12 -13.69 -30.96
N ASN A 73 3.87 -14.15 -30.86
CA ASN A 73 2.68 -13.34 -30.68
C ASN A 73 2.04 -13.73 -29.35
N LEU A 74 1.67 -12.74 -28.56
CA LEU A 74 0.89 -12.92 -27.35
C LEU A 74 -0.59 -12.68 -27.65
N ILE A 75 -1.43 -13.60 -27.25
CA ILE A 75 -2.89 -13.51 -27.42
C ILE A 75 -3.50 -13.60 -26.03
N GLU A 76 -4.13 -12.51 -25.61
CA GLU A 76 -4.92 -12.48 -24.39
C GLU A 76 -6.28 -13.11 -24.66
N LEU A 77 -6.69 -14.08 -23.87
CA LEU A 77 -7.98 -14.77 -24.01
C LEU A 77 -8.99 -14.28 -22.98
N ASP A 78 -8.54 -13.76 -21.83
CA ASP A 78 -9.39 -13.26 -20.76
C ASP A 78 -8.79 -12.03 -20.10
N ASP A 79 -9.58 -11.33 -19.28
CA ASP A 79 -9.13 -10.20 -18.48
C ASP A 79 -8.21 -10.66 -17.32
N ILE A 80 -7.35 -9.74 -16.88
CA ILE A 80 -6.49 -9.97 -15.72
C ILE A 80 -7.38 -9.92 -14.46
N ASN A 81 -7.18 -10.89 -13.58
CA ASN A 81 -7.79 -10.88 -12.26
C ASN A 81 -6.71 -11.12 -11.20
N SER A 82 -6.65 -10.27 -10.18
CA SER A 82 -5.71 -10.35 -9.06
C SER A 82 -6.41 -10.74 -7.77
N ASP A 83 -5.76 -11.53 -6.95
CA ASP A 83 -6.19 -11.86 -5.59
C ASP A 83 -4.99 -11.75 -4.63
N VAL A 84 -4.93 -10.63 -3.90
CA VAL A 84 -3.90 -10.39 -2.89
C VAL A 84 -4.37 -10.93 -1.54
N GLN A 85 -3.52 -11.71 -0.87
CA GLN A 85 -3.81 -12.28 0.44
C GLN A 85 -2.77 -11.81 1.47
N PHE A 86 -3.23 -11.14 2.52
CA PHE A 86 -2.39 -10.67 3.61
C PHE A 86 -2.34 -11.71 4.74
N GLU A 87 -1.22 -12.41 4.83
CA GLU A 87 -0.94 -13.36 5.90
C GLU A 87 -0.08 -12.73 7.01
N ASP A 88 -0.04 -13.34 8.18
CA ASP A 88 0.72 -12.81 9.33
C ASP A 88 2.23 -12.72 9.06
N SER A 89 2.77 -13.59 8.22
CA SER A 89 4.21 -13.69 7.94
C SER A 89 4.62 -13.27 6.54
N HIS A 90 3.69 -13.08 5.61
CA HIS A 90 3.94 -12.80 4.21
C HIS A 90 2.70 -12.22 3.53
N THR A 91 2.86 -11.80 2.29
CA THR A 91 1.74 -11.43 1.41
C THR A 91 1.84 -12.27 0.15
N ASP A 92 0.77 -12.94 -0.21
CA ASP A 92 0.65 -13.71 -1.45
C ASP A 92 -0.07 -12.87 -2.51
N PHE A 93 0.34 -13.05 -3.74
CA PHE A 93 -0.19 -12.39 -4.94
C PHE A 93 -0.50 -13.49 -5.96
N ASP A 94 -1.77 -13.72 -6.23
CA ASP A 94 -2.23 -14.67 -7.23
C ASP A 94 -2.88 -13.89 -8.37
N VAL A 95 -2.35 -14.05 -9.58
CA VAL A 95 -2.86 -13.39 -10.79
C VAL A 95 -3.30 -14.46 -11.77
N THR A 96 -4.55 -14.39 -12.17
CA THR A 96 -5.11 -15.20 -13.26
C THR A 96 -5.18 -14.34 -14.51
N TRP A 97 -4.50 -14.77 -15.57
CA TRP A 97 -4.49 -14.10 -16.86
C TRP A 97 -4.20 -15.12 -17.96
N ASP A 98 -5.22 -15.45 -18.74
CA ASP A 98 -5.12 -16.44 -19.80
C ASP A 98 -4.44 -15.85 -21.04
N ILE A 99 -3.16 -16.25 -21.23
CA ILE A 99 -2.30 -15.81 -22.33
C ILE A 99 -1.86 -17.02 -23.14
N VAL A 100 -2.10 -16.96 -24.44
CA VAL A 100 -1.55 -17.92 -25.42
C VAL A 100 -0.36 -17.31 -26.12
N VAL A 101 0.76 -18.01 -26.10
CA VAL A 101 1.97 -17.68 -26.84
C VAL A 101 1.98 -18.47 -28.14
N GLN A 102 1.98 -17.80 -29.29
CA GLN A 102 2.10 -18.41 -30.61
C GLN A 102 3.41 -18.03 -31.28
N ASP A 103 3.96 -18.95 -32.06
CA ASP A 103 5.06 -18.59 -32.95
C ASP A 103 4.57 -17.78 -34.18
N LYS A 104 5.49 -17.35 -35.04
CA LYS A 104 5.15 -16.57 -36.23
C LYS A 104 4.42 -17.38 -37.33
N SER A 105 4.35 -18.71 -37.21
CA SER A 105 3.54 -19.58 -38.06
C SER A 105 2.10 -19.74 -37.55
N GLY A 106 1.82 -19.28 -36.31
CA GLY A 106 0.52 -19.38 -35.68
C GLY A 106 0.34 -20.64 -34.84
N ASP A 107 1.41 -21.43 -34.65
CA ASP A 107 1.36 -22.61 -33.79
C ASP A 107 1.49 -22.19 -32.31
N VAL A 108 0.64 -22.77 -31.46
CA VAL A 108 0.66 -22.53 -30.00
C VAL A 108 1.90 -23.17 -29.41
N VAL A 109 2.73 -22.33 -28.77
CA VAL A 109 3.97 -22.73 -28.10
C VAL A 109 3.75 -22.95 -26.62
N SER A 110 2.93 -22.08 -25.98
CA SER A 110 2.63 -22.14 -24.56
C SER A 110 1.29 -21.48 -24.27
N GLU A 111 0.68 -21.92 -23.18
CA GLU A 111 -0.50 -21.32 -22.59
C GLU A 111 -0.19 -21.07 -21.12
N ILE A 112 -0.47 -19.87 -20.62
CA ILE A 112 -0.11 -19.41 -19.27
C ILE A 112 -1.37 -18.82 -18.66
N ILE A 113 -1.84 -19.39 -17.55
CA ILE A 113 -3.12 -19.02 -16.95
C ILE A 113 -2.92 -18.41 -15.55
N GLU A 114 -2.05 -19.01 -14.75
CA GLU A 114 -1.89 -18.64 -13.35
C GLU A 114 -0.45 -18.21 -13.05
N HIS A 115 -0.32 -17.13 -12.29
CA HIS A 115 0.95 -16.61 -11.81
C HIS A 115 0.83 -16.33 -10.31
N SER A 116 1.75 -16.85 -9.52
CA SER A 116 1.80 -16.59 -8.09
C SER A 116 3.14 -16.02 -7.69
N ALA A 117 3.11 -15.03 -6.83
CA ALA A 117 4.28 -14.44 -6.20
C ALA A 117 4.07 -14.29 -4.69
N ARG A 118 5.17 -14.35 -3.95
CA ARG A 118 5.15 -14.16 -2.50
C ARG A 118 6.14 -13.09 -2.08
N SER A 119 5.68 -12.13 -1.29
CA SER A 119 6.54 -11.18 -0.58
C SER A 119 6.67 -11.59 0.88
N SER A 120 7.89 -11.51 1.43
CA SER A 120 8.13 -11.71 2.88
C SER A 120 7.65 -10.54 3.74
N THR A 121 6.94 -9.58 3.18
CA THR A 121 6.41 -8.43 3.90
C THR A 121 5.29 -8.87 4.83
N LYS A 122 5.44 -8.59 6.12
CA LYS A 122 4.46 -8.88 7.17
C LYS A 122 3.42 -7.75 7.26
N PHE A 123 2.79 -7.44 6.14
CA PHE A 123 1.92 -6.27 6.03
C PHE A 123 0.77 -6.32 7.04
N LYS A 124 0.07 -7.46 7.14
CA LYS A 124 -1.03 -7.65 8.10
C LYS A 124 -0.57 -7.42 9.55
N THR A 125 0.55 -8.03 9.95
CA THR A 125 1.10 -7.83 11.31
C THR A 125 1.44 -6.37 11.59
N MET A 126 2.00 -5.66 10.61
CA MET A 126 2.31 -4.23 10.74
C MET A 126 1.03 -3.40 10.84
N TYR A 127 0.03 -3.68 10.01
CA TYR A 127 -1.27 -3.04 10.05
C TYR A 127 -1.98 -3.24 11.39
N ASP A 128 -2.08 -4.48 11.86
CA ASP A 128 -2.71 -4.83 13.14
C ASP A 128 -1.99 -4.14 14.31
N THR A 129 -0.65 -4.07 14.27
CA THR A 129 0.14 -3.37 15.29
C THR A 129 -0.16 -1.87 15.29
N ALA A 130 -0.18 -1.24 14.11
CA ALA A 130 -0.48 0.18 13.98
C ALA A 130 -1.91 0.51 14.44
N THR A 131 -2.87 -0.35 14.09
CA THR A 131 -4.27 -0.23 14.56
C THR A 131 -4.36 -0.30 16.09
N ASN A 132 -3.70 -1.28 16.70
CA ASN A 132 -3.69 -1.41 18.16
C ASN A 132 -3.06 -0.20 18.87
N ILE A 133 -1.98 0.37 18.30
CA ILE A 133 -1.37 1.60 18.81
C ILE A 133 -2.37 2.76 18.71
N LEU A 134 -3.01 2.92 17.56
CA LEU A 134 -3.99 3.98 17.33
C LEU A 134 -5.18 3.87 18.30
N GLU A 135 -5.77 2.68 18.43
CA GLU A 135 -6.89 2.45 19.34
C GLU A 135 -6.52 2.71 20.81
N THR A 136 -5.32 2.28 21.21
CA THR A 136 -4.82 2.52 22.58
C THR A 136 -4.62 4.01 22.83
N GLU A 137 -4.05 4.72 21.87
CA GLU A 137 -3.82 6.16 21.98
C GLU A 137 -5.13 6.95 22.05
N MET A 138 -6.11 6.58 21.22
CA MET A 138 -7.43 7.21 21.22
C MET A 138 -8.20 7.02 22.54
N LEU A 139 -7.91 5.93 23.29
CA LEU A 139 -8.55 5.63 24.55
C LEU A 139 -7.79 6.18 25.77
N GLU A 140 -6.48 6.12 25.74
CA GLU A 140 -5.65 6.33 26.93
C GLU A 140 -4.75 7.58 26.85
N LEU A 141 -4.63 8.23 25.67
CA LEU A 141 -3.78 9.42 25.42
C LEU A 141 -2.35 9.27 25.96
N LYS A 142 -1.80 8.06 25.89
CA LYS A 142 -0.49 7.75 26.46
C LYS A 142 0.68 8.51 25.84
N LEU A 143 0.63 8.74 24.53
CA LEU A 143 1.68 9.51 23.83
C LEU A 143 1.63 10.98 24.26
N GLU A 144 0.44 11.50 24.53
CA GLU A 144 0.26 12.85 25.05
C GLU A 144 0.82 12.97 26.48
N ASP A 145 0.50 12.02 27.37
CA ASP A 145 1.03 11.95 28.73
C ASP A 145 2.57 11.85 28.73
N ILE A 146 3.15 10.95 27.92
CA ILE A 146 4.60 10.79 27.77
C ILE A 146 5.23 12.09 27.25
N THR A 147 4.59 12.74 26.28
CA THR A 147 5.08 14.01 25.74
C THR A 147 5.08 15.10 26.79
N GLN A 148 4.02 15.20 27.60
CA GLN A 148 3.93 16.15 28.72
C GLN A 148 5.01 15.88 29.77
N ASP A 149 5.23 14.62 30.13
CA ASP A 149 6.29 14.21 31.06
C ASP A 149 7.68 14.56 30.51
N LEU A 150 7.95 14.35 29.24
CA LEU A 150 9.21 14.71 28.59
C LEU A 150 9.43 16.23 28.55
N ILE A 151 8.37 17.01 28.30
CA ILE A 151 8.42 18.48 28.37
C ILE A 151 8.71 18.93 29.80
N ALA A 152 8.07 18.32 30.79
CA ALA A 152 8.25 18.65 32.21
C ALA A 152 9.67 18.32 32.75
N LEU A 153 10.38 17.39 32.11
CA LEU A 153 11.77 17.07 32.47
C LEU A 153 12.79 18.15 32.12
N GLU A 154 12.41 19.17 31.29
CA GLU A 154 13.27 20.29 30.87
C GLU A 154 14.72 19.88 30.52
N HIS A 155 14.88 18.74 29.83
CA HIS A 155 16.21 18.24 29.52
C HIS A 155 16.84 19.03 28.38
N GLU A 156 18.05 19.56 28.56
CA GLU A 156 18.76 20.44 27.63
C GLU A 156 18.93 19.88 26.20
N THR A 157 18.83 18.53 26.04
CA THR A 157 19.00 17.85 24.74
C THR A 157 17.68 17.51 24.07
N LEU A 158 16.53 17.75 24.71
CA LEU A 158 15.22 17.51 24.11
C LEU A 158 14.74 18.78 23.38
N PRO A 159 14.35 18.69 22.10
CA PRO A 159 13.94 19.85 21.30
C PRO A 159 12.52 20.36 21.62
N VAL A 160 12.03 20.08 22.82
CA VAL A 160 10.67 20.41 23.28
C VAL A 160 10.60 21.67 24.18
N SER A 161 11.74 22.33 24.41
CA SER A 161 11.77 23.59 25.17
C SER A 161 11.08 24.70 24.38
N GLY A 162 10.02 25.27 24.92
CA GLY A 162 9.28 26.38 24.33
C GLY A 162 7.92 26.03 23.72
N ILE A 163 7.43 24.82 23.88
CA ILE A 163 6.04 24.47 23.55
C ILE A 163 5.15 24.94 24.71
N GLU A 164 4.42 26.02 24.50
CA GLU A 164 3.35 26.42 25.42
C GLU A 164 2.13 25.54 25.12
N LEU A 165 1.77 24.69 26.07
CA LEU A 165 0.52 23.93 26.03
C LEU A 165 -0.64 24.92 26.29
N SER A 166 -1.43 25.18 25.25
CA SER A 166 -2.63 26.04 25.31
C SER A 166 -3.89 25.21 25.52
#